data_3e82cff476031c726ddf935b22e10af0
#
_entry.id   3e82cff476031c726ddf935b22e10af0
#
_cell.length_a   1.000
_cell.length_b   1.000
_cell.length_c   1.000
_cell.angle_alpha   90.00
_cell.angle_beta   90.00
_cell.angle_gamma   90.00
#
_symmetry.space_group_name_H-M   'P 1'
#
loop_
_entity.id
_entity.type
_entity.pdbx_description
1 polymer ?
#
loop_
_entity_poly.entity_id
_entity_poly.type
_entity_poly.pdbx_seq_one_letter_code
_entity_poly.pdbx_strand_id
1 'polypeptide(L)'
;TPNAIQIHSTANTKPCSCNFNPFDKLDNAPQESNYCILNYNDKASNGYVLSGGIDWNCNNSSSGITVGTHSFTSGKYYFESETNNTNRYHVGVIEVDGRNGIKNVLRTNDFGVFSNEWGYRIDGYSVNNNGEAQISPHNYTYQRQTQMIAVDADNGKIYFGRDGIWLNGANPEHGENPHYSNLFGRLAPVLGRRSGNNAARINFGQSPFRFPPPVGYKTICSSNIKAAGI
;
A
#
# COMPACT_ATOMS: atom_id res chain seq x y z
N THR A 1 -35.90 -22.04 -20.92
CA THR A 1 -34.44 -21.90 -21.01
C THR A 1 -34.04 -20.80 -20.06
N PRO A 2 -33.25 -21.07 -19.03
CA PRO A 2 -32.76 -20.01 -18.19
C PRO A 2 -31.94 -19.10 -19.09
N ASN A 3 -32.27 -17.83 -19.08
CA ASN A 3 -31.46 -16.81 -19.72
C ASN A 3 -30.07 -16.93 -19.17
N ALA A 4 -29.14 -17.22 -20.05
CA ALA A 4 -27.73 -17.07 -19.71
C ALA A 4 -27.58 -15.71 -19.05
N ILE A 5 -27.02 -15.71 -17.88
CA ILE A 5 -26.64 -14.51 -17.21
C ILE A 5 -25.76 -13.77 -18.19
N GLN A 6 -26.30 -12.69 -18.74
CA GLN A 6 -25.48 -11.78 -19.52
C GLN A 6 -24.56 -11.06 -18.55
N ILE A 7 -23.45 -11.70 -18.27
CA ILE A 7 -22.38 -11.16 -17.41
C ILE A 7 -21.67 -10.00 -18.10
N HIS A 8 -21.95 -9.77 -19.35
CA HIS A 8 -21.50 -8.55 -20.00
C HIS A 8 -22.61 -7.56 -19.89
N SER A 9 -22.64 -6.90 -18.80
CA SER A 9 -23.09 -5.55 -18.92
C SER A 9 -22.25 -4.98 -20.08
N THR A 10 -22.92 -4.55 -21.10
CA THR A 10 -22.36 -3.84 -22.25
C THR A 10 -21.54 -2.60 -21.84
N ALA A 11 -21.41 -2.36 -20.56
CA ALA A 11 -20.67 -1.26 -19.99
C ALA A 11 -19.15 -1.48 -19.97
N ASN A 12 -18.66 -2.67 -20.21
CA ASN A 12 -17.23 -2.91 -20.12
C ASN A 12 -16.69 -3.64 -21.34
N THR A 13 -16.74 -2.95 -22.47
CA THR A 13 -16.09 -3.38 -23.71
C THR A 13 -14.60 -3.11 -23.75
N LYS A 14 -14.03 -2.49 -22.72
CA LYS A 14 -12.58 -2.42 -22.60
C LYS A 14 -12.07 -3.81 -22.26
N PRO A 15 -11.01 -4.28 -22.94
CA PRO A 15 -10.39 -5.53 -22.58
C PRO A 15 -10.08 -5.46 -21.09
N CYS A 16 -10.61 -6.41 -20.37
CA CYS A 16 -10.37 -6.52 -18.96
C CYS A 16 -8.87 -6.54 -18.77
N SER A 17 -8.32 -5.45 -18.31
CA SER A 17 -7.01 -5.53 -17.73
C SER A 17 -7.12 -6.62 -16.65
N CYS A 18 -6.03 -7.32 -16.39
CA CYS A 18 -5.93 -8.36 -15.38
C CYS A 18 -6.35 -7.91 -13.95
N ASN A 19 -6.99 -6.78 -13.83
CA ASN A 19 -7.51 -6.14 -12.63
C ASN A 19 -9.03 -6.25 -12.49
N PHE A 20 -9.66 -7.25 -13.09
CA PHE A 20 -11.07 -7.49 -12.82
C PHE A 20 -11.25 -7.73 -11.33
N ASN A 21 -11.80 -6.76 -10.65
CA ASN A 21 -12.18 -6.84 -9.27
C ASN A 21 -13.70 -7.01 -9.19
N PRO A 22 -14.21 -8.16 -8.77
CA PRO A 22 -15.65 -8.35 -8.58
C PRO A 22 -16.25 -7.43 -7.52
N PHE A 23 -15.40 -6.73 -6.75
CA PHE A 23 -15.79 -5.76 -5.72
C PHE A 23 -15.75 -4.30 -6.20
N ASP A 24 -15.53 -4.03 -7.48
CA ASP A 24 -15.58 -2.67 -8.06
C ASP A 24 -16.92 -1.94 -7.89
N LYS A 25 -17.89 -2.58 -7.29
CA LYS A 25 -19.17 -1.95 -6.93
C LYS A 25 -19.13 -1.13 -5.66
N LEU A 26 -17.99 -1.07 -4.99
CA LEU A 26 -17.89 -0.42 -3.69
C LEU A 26 -17.39 1.02 -3.88
N ASP A 27 -18.29 1.83 -3.94
CA ASP A 27 -18.60 3.19 -3.49
C ASP A 27 -17.57 4.32 -3.62
N ASN A 28 -16.30 4.08 -3.78
CA ASN A 28 -15.30 5.14 -3.81
C ASN A 28 -14.52 5.27 -5.10
N ALA A 29 -14.77 4.40 -6.06
CA ALA A 29 -14.23 4.51 -7.40
C ALA A 29 -15.35 4.46 -8.44
N PRO A 30 -15.34 5.30 -9.47
CA PRO A 30 -16.26 5.17 -10.59
C PRO A 30 -16.14 3.78 -11.22
N GLN A 31 -17.22 3.26 -11.76
CA GLN A 31 -17.32 1.89 -12.31
C GLN A 31 -16.29 1.54 -13.39
N GLU A 32 -15.61 2.51 -13.94
CA GLU A 32 -14.55 2.33 -14.95
C GLU A 32 -13.14 2.41 -14.38
N SER A 33 -12.98 2.29 -13.09
CA SER A 33 -11.74 2.52 -12.38
C SER A 33 -11.05 1.22 -12.00
N ASN A 34 -9.75 1.14 -12.24
CA ASN A 34 -8.94 0.02 -11.78
C ASN A 34 -8.28 0.39 -10.45
N TYR A 35 -8.47 -0.47 -9.46
CA TYR A 35 -7.74 -0.34 -8.19
C TYR A 35 -6.27 -0.71 -8.35
N CYS A 36 -5.45 -0.11 -7.52
CA CYS A 36 -4.08 -0.56 -7.34
C CYS A 36 -4.07 -2.03 -6.87
N ILE A 37 -3.12 -2.78 -7.35
CA ILE A 37 -2.78 -4.12 -6.88
C ILE A 37 -1.26 -4.22 -6.74
N LEU A 38 -0.77 -5.25 -6.09
CA LEU A 38 0.66 -5.55 -6.05
C LEU A 38 1.15 -5.99 -7.42
N ASN A 39 2.27 -5.45 -7.84
CA ASN A 39 2.81 -5.70 -9.18
C ASN A 39 3.57 -7.03 -9.22
N TYR A 40 3.08 -7.97 -10.03
CA TYR A 40 3.71 -9.28 -10.24
C TYR A 40 5.12 -9.17 -10.84
N ASN A 41 5.38 -8.11 -11.60
CA ASN A 41 6.64 -7.89 -12.30
C ASN A 41 7.62 -7.00 -11.55
N ASP A 42 7.15 -6.32 -10.47
CA ASP A 42 7.95 -5.38 -9.70
C ASP A 42 8.03 -5.82 -8.23
N LYS A 43 8.70 -6.92 -8.01
CA LYS A 43 8.87 -7.56 -6.71
C LYS A 43 10.21 -8.26 -6.58
N ALA A 44 10.61 -8.54 -5.36
CA ALA A 44 11.73 -9.42 -5.08
C ALA A 44 11.48 -10.84 -5.63
N SER A 45 12.55 -11.53 -6.01
CA SER A 45 12.47 -12.90 -6.54
C SER A 45 11.84 -13.89 -5.56
N ASN A 46 11.98 -13.66 -4.27
CA ASN A 46 11.41 -14.45 -3.18
C ASN A 46 10.02 -14.00 -2.71
N GLY A 47 9.45 -12.98 -3.35
CA GLY A 47 8.10 -12.50 -3.10
C GLY A 47 7.08 -13.18 -4.02
N TYR A 48 5.95 -13.57 -3.47
CA TYR A 48 4.81 -14.12 -4.21
C TYR A 48 3.63 -13.18 -4.08
N VAL A 49 3.03 -12.84 -5.21
CA VAL A 49 1.79 -12.08 -5.28
C VAL A 49 0.69 -13.05 -5.69
N LEU A 50 -0.38 -13.08 -4.94
CA LEU A 50 -1.47 -14.05 -5.07
C LEU A 50 -2.83 -13.33 -5.10
N SER A 51 -3.88 -14.10 -5.34
CA SER A 51 -5.28 -13.64 -5.21
C SER A 51 -5.58 -12.34 -5.96
N GLY A 52 -5.19 -12.27 -7.22
CA GLY A 52 -5.45 -11.07 -8.04
C GLY A 52 -4.63 -9.85 -7.66
N GLY A 53 -3.50 -10.03 -6.95
CA GLY A 53 -2.61 -8.94 -6.59
C GLY A 53 -2.89 -8.30 -5.22
N ILE A 54 -3.69 -8.92 -4.38
CA ILE A 54 -4.02 -8.42 -3.06
C ILE A 54 -3.38 -9.19 -1.90
N ASP A 55 -3.01 -10.42 -2.12
CA ASP A 55 -2.28 -11.23 -1.15
C ASP A 55 -0.79 -11.27 -1.51
N TRP A 56 0.03 -11.10 -0.51
CA TRP A 56 1.48 -11.14 -0.61
C TRP A 56 2.03 -12.16 0.35
N ASN A 57 2.96 -12.95 -0.15
CA ASN A 57 3.70 -13.92 0.66
C ASN A 57 5.18 -13.82 0.30
N CYS A 58 6.03 -13.92 1.27
CA CYS A 58 7.46 -13.96 1.06
C CYS A 58 8.05 -15.07 1.94
N ASN A 59 8.54 -16.11 1.27
CA ASN A 59 9.18 -17.26 1.89
C ASN A 59 10.69 -17.10 1.75
N ASN A 60 11.40 -17.30 2.81
CA ASN A 60 12.84 -17.35 2.86
C ASN A 60 13.48 -16.34 3.84
N SER A 61 14.74 -16.48 4.14
CA SER A 61 15.46 -15.61 5.09
C SER A 61 15.90 -14.26 4.50
N SER A 62 15.71 -14.05 3.20
CA SER A 62 16.17 -12.84 2.52
C SER A 62 15.12 -11.72 2.57
N SER A 63 15.58 -10.48 2.68
CA SER A 63 14.75 -9.28 2.53
C SER A 63 14.13 -9.18 1.14
N GLY A 64 13.05 -8.42 1.03
CA GLY A 64 12.42 -8.17 -0.27
C GLY A 64 11.23 -7.25 -0.18
N ILE A 65 10.99 -6.51 -1.26
CA ILE A 65 9.84 -5.61 -1.40
C ILE A 65 9.01 -5.95 -2.64
N THR A 66 7.77 -5.51 -2.62
CA THR A 66 6.82 -5.59 -3.74
C THR A 66 6.08 -4.27 -3.84
N VAL A 67 6.07 -3.68 -5.03
CA VAL A 67 5.50 -2.36 -5.29
C VAL A 67 4.10 -2.48 -5.87
N GLY A 68 3.23 -1.52 -5.60
CA GLY A 68 1.92 -1.41 -6.21
C GLY A 68 1.96 -1.04 -7.70
N THR A 69 0.90 -1.37 -8.43
CA THR A 69 0.79 -1.07 -9.88
C THR A 69 0.50 0.39 -10.17
N HIS A 70 0.03 1.16 -9.19
CA HIS A 70 -0.33 2.56 -9.34
C HIS A 70 0.64 3.44 -8.56
N SER A 71 0.94 4.61 -9.13
CA SER A 71 1.74 5.65 -8.51
C SER A 71 1.06 7.00 -8.66
N PHE A 72 1.37 7.93 -7.77
CA PHE A 72 0.77 9.26 -7.71
C PHE A 72 1.79 10.30 -7.27
N THR A 73 1.61 11.55 -7.72
CA THR A 73 2.45 12.69 -7.35
C THR A 73 1.70 13.73 -6.54
N SER A 74 0.38 13.63 -6.48
CA SER A 74 -0.49 14.59 -5.79
C SER A 74 -1.74 13.88 -5.27
N GLY A 75 -2.48 14.52 -4.36
CA GLY A 75 -3.70 14.01 -3.76
C GLY A 75 -3.45 13.33 -2.42
N LYS A 76 -4.57 12.93 -1.79
CA LYS A 76 -4.56 12.26 -0.50
C LYS A 76 -5.13 10.85 -0.66
N TYR A 77 -4.37 9.85 -0.22
CA TYR A 77 -4.72 8.44 -0.42
C TYR A 77 -4.66 7.66 0.88
N TYR A 78 -5.55 6.70 0.98
CA TYR A 78 -5.62 5.78 2.10
C TYR A 78 -5.64 4.34 1.62
N PHE A 79 -4.95 3.47 2.33
CA PHE A 79 -5.00 2.04 2.13
C PHE A 79 -4.70 1.29 3.44
N GLU A 80 -5.07 0.04 3.46
CA GLU A 80 -4.87 -0.84 4.61
C GLU A 80 -4.04 -2.04 4.24
N SER A 81 -3.32 -2.54 5.21
CA SER A 81 -2.64 -3.82 5.11
C SER A 81 -2.95 -4.64 6.35
N GLU A 82 -3.17 -5.93 6.17
CA GLU A 82 -3.47 -6.85 7.23
C GLU A 82 -2.47 -8.00 7.24
N THR A 83 -1.95 -8.31 8.41
CA THR A 83 -1.06 -9.45 8.60
C THR A 83 -1.34 -10.13 9.94
N ASN A 84 -1.16 -11.43 9.98
CA ASN A 84 -1.17 -12.24 11.19
C ASN A 84 0.25 -12.66 11.62
N ASN A 85 1.26 -12.14 10.96
CA ASN A 85 2.64 -12.50 11.20
C ASN A 85 3.37 -11.40 11.96
N THR A 86 4.18 -11.78 12.93
CA THR A 86 4.93 -10.89 13.82
C THR A 86 6.34 -10.58 13.31
N ASN A 87 6.75 -11.18 12.20
CA ASN A 87 8.11 -11.01 11.70
C ASN A 87 8.22 -9.75 10.84
N ARG A 88 8.88 -8.72 11.32
CA ARG A 88 9.41 -7.51 10.66
C ARG A 88 8.85 -7.21 9.24
N TYR A 89 7.54 -7.27 9.13
CA TYR A 89 6.79 -6.86 7.96
C TYR A 89 6.73 -5.33 7.91
N HIS A 90 6.85 -4.78 6.72
CA HIS A 90 6.80 -3.34 6.47
C HIS A 90 5.71 -3.01 5.45
N VAL A 91 5.04 -1.90 5.66
CA VAL A 91 4.10 -1.32 4.71
C VAL A 91 4.30 0.19 4.64
N GLY A 92 4.18 0.76 3.46
CA GLY A 92 4.36 2.19 3.27
C GLY A 92 4.34 2.61 1.82
N VAL A 93 5.15 3.60 1.48
CA VAL A 93 5.32 4.09 0.11
C VAL A 93 6.79 4.21 -0.27
N ILE A 94 7.04 4.14 -1.56
CA ILE A 94 8.36 4.34 -2.18
C ILE A 94 8.23 5.34 -3.31
N GLU A 95 9.26 6.19 -3.48
CA GLU A 95 9.41 7.01 -4.66
C GLU A 95 9.95 6.16 -5.81
N VAL A 96 9.26 6.16 -6.97
CA VAL A 96 9.51 5.21 -8.06
C VAL A 96 10.33 5.75 -9.22
N ASP A 97 10.54 7.04 -9.31
CA ASP A 97 11.37 7.69 -10.36
C ASP A 97 12.84 7.81 -9.95
N GLY A 98 13.17 7.40 -8.75
CA GLY A 98 14.46 7.60 -8.12
C GLY A 98 15.65 7.26 -9.00
N ARG A 99 16.61 8.14 -8.95
CA ARG A 99 17.81 8.22 -9.78
C ARG A 99 18.78 7.04 -9.68
N ASN A 100 18.53 6.09 -8.82
CA ASN A 100 19.48 5.04 -8.47
C ASN A 100 19.18 3.67 -9.08
N GLY A 101 18.51 3.63 -10.23
CA GLY A 101 18.27 2.36 -10.91
C GLY A 101 17.44 1.36 -10.09
N ILE A 102 16.42 1.85 -9.46
CA ILE A 102 15.56 1.21 -8.44
C ILE A 102 15.09 -0.20 -8.83
N LYS A 103 15.00 -0.51 -10.10
CA LYS A 103 14.35 -1.74 -10.56
C LYS A 103 15.01 -3.05 -10.10
N ASN A 104 16.30 -3.06 -9.76
CA ASN A 104 16.97 -4.32 -9.43
C ASN A 104 17.62 -4.37 -8.05
N VAL A 105 18.06 -3.26 -7.48
CA VAL A 105 18.82 -3.25 -6.23
C VAL A 105 17.89 -3.25 -5.01
N LEU A 106 16.76 -2.56 -5.10
CA LEU A 106 15.85 -2.35 -3.96
C LEU A 106 14.98 -3.55 -3.63
N ARG A 107 14.76 -4.45 -4.57
CA ARG A 107 13.88 -5.62 -4.35
C ARG A 107 14.46 -6.66 -3.41
N THR A 108 15.77 -6.64 -3.22
CA THR A 108 16.51 -7.59 -2.37
C THR A 108 16.96 -6.99 -1.05
N ASN A 109 16.81 -5.67 -0.85
CA ASN A 109 17.19 -5.00 0.38
C ASN A 109 16.03 -4.91 1.38
N ASP A 110 16.37 -4.64 2.62
CA ASP A 110 15.39 -4.28 3.65
C ASP A 110 14.66 -3.01 3.23
N PHE A 111 13.38 -2.95 3.49
CA PHE A 111 12.60 -1.73 3.29
C PHE A 111 12.95 -0.67 4.34
N GLY A 112 13.03 0.59 3.92
CA GLY A 112 13.41 1.72 4.78
C GLY A 112 14.92 1.99 4.83
N VAL A 113 15.70 1.32 3.99
CA VAL A 113 17.15 1.53 3.87
C VAL A 113 17.46 2.84 3.14
N PHE A 114 16.66 3.21 2.17
CA PHE A 114 16.90 4.39 1.34
C PHE A 114 16.04 5.58 1.76
N SER A 115 16.51 6.79 1.44
CA SER A 115 15.82 8.05 1.77
C SER A 115 14.51 8.26 0.99
N ASN A 116 14.28 7.48 -0.04
CA ASN A 116 13.06 7.49 -0.87
C ASN A 116 12.06 6.37 -0.50
N GLU A 117 12.19 5.79 0.69
CA GLU A 117 11.32 4.77 1.24
C GLU A 117 10.79 5.21 2.61
N TRP A 118 9.47 5.23 2.79
CA TRP A 118 8.83 5.63 4.05
C TRP A 118 7.84 4.55 4.49
N GLY A 119 8.09 3.94 5.61
CA GLY A 119 7.31 2.80 6.04
C GLY A 119 7.05 2.68 7.53
N TYR A 120 6.10 1.84 7.83
CA TYR A 120 5.76 1.35 9.15
C TYR A 120 6.11 -0.12 9.25
N ARG A 121 6.89 -0.46 10.25
CA ARG A 121 7.19 -1.83 10.61
C ARG A 121 6.24 -2.28 11.71
N ILE A 122 5.63 -3.41 11.52
CA ILE A 122 4.54 -3.92 12.38
C ILE A 122 4.93 -4.02 13.86
N ASP A 123 6.20 -4.11 14.19
CA ASP A 123 6.69 -4.11 15.57
C ASP A 123 6.72 -2.73 16.25
N GLY A 124 6.18 -1.71 15.60
CA GLY A 124 5.99 -0.39 16.19
C GLY A 124 6.98 0.69 15.77
N TYR A 125 7.73 0.48 14.70
CA TYR A 125 8.71 1.44 14.22
C TYR A 125 8.31 2.05 12.87
N SER A 126 8.53 3.35 12.72
CA SER A 126 8.64 3.96 11.41
C SER A 126 10.07 3.83 10.88
N VAL A 127 10.23 3.66 9.58
CA VAL A 127 11.51 3.38 8.94
C VAL A 127 11.73 4.24 7.70
N ASN A 128 12.90 4.87 7.59
CA ASN A 128 13.35 5.64 6.43
C ASN A 128 14.85 5.87 6.52
N ASN A 129 15.58 5.76 5.41
CA ASN A 129 17.01 6.11 5.31
C ASN A 129 17.90 5.45 6.39
N ASN A 130 17.76 4.15 6.60
CA ASN A 130 18.39 3.40 7.69
C ASN A 130 18.04 3.87 9.11
N GLY A 131 17.15 4.86 9.24
CA GLY A 131 16.65 5.34 10.52
C GLY A 131 15.41 4.57 10.96
N GLU A 132 15.31 4.33 12.25
CA GLU A 132 14.14 3.71 12.88
C GLU A 132 13.69 4.60 14.05
N ALA A 133 12.40 4.93 14.12
CA ALA A 133 11.82 5.63 15.25
C ALA A 133 10.65 4.82 15.81
N GLN A 134 10.64 4.59 17.10
CA GLN A 134 9.51 3.92 17.75
C GLN A 134 8.32 4.87 17.80
N ILE A 135 7.22 4.46 17.19
CA ILE A 135 5.98 5.25 17.08
C ILE A 135 4.77 4.60 17.78
N SER A 136 4.95 3.38 18.27
CA SER A 136 3.98 2.70 19.11
C SER A 136 4.69 1.76 20.08
N PRO A 137 4.03 1.35 21.17
CA PRO A 137 4.57 0.30 22.03
C PRO A 137 4.92 -0.94 21.22
N HIS A 138 6.08 -1.50 21.49
CA HIS A 138 6.54 -2.74 20.90
C HIS A 138 5.59 -3.87 21.32
N ASN A 139 4.74 -4.30 20.42
CA ASN A 139 3.72 -5.30 20.73
C ASN A 139 3.74 -6.36 19.65
N TYR A 140 4.54 -7.39 19.86
CA TYR A 140 4.42 -8.65 19.12
C TYR A 140 3.18 -9.39 19.59
N THR A 141 2.03 -8.98 19.11
CA THR A 141 0.84 -9.82 19.28
C THR A 141 0.74 -10.74 18.08
N TYR A 142 0.63 -12.03 18.33
CA TYR A 142 0.31 -13.04 17.30
C TYR A 142 -1.11 -12.92 16.74
N GLN A 143 -1.76 -11.78 16.99
CA GLN A 143 -3.10 -11.49 16.53
C GLN A 143 -3.05 -10.72 15.21
N ARG A 144 -4.04 -10.98 14.40
CA ARG A 144 -4.29 -10.29 13.15
C ARG A 144 -4.38 -8.78 13.39
N GLN A 145 -3.51 -8.02 12.77
CA GLN A 145 -3.46 -6.57 12.90
C GLN A 145 -3.70 -5.92 11.53
N THR A 146 -4.43 -4.82 11.56
CA THR A 146 -4.61 -3.96 10.39
C THR A 146 -3.76 -2.70 10.54
N GLN A 147 -2.83 -2.51 9.62
CA GLN A 147 -2.08 -1.28 9.47
C GLN A 147 -2.88 -0.32 8.59
N MET A 148 -2.96 0.92 9.01
CA MET A 148 -3.62 2.01 8.32
C MET A 148 -2.56 2.96 7.79
N ILE A 149 -2.61 3.29 6.50
CA ILE A 149 -1.65 4.17 5.86
C ILE A 149 -2.40 5.31 5.17
N ALA A 150 -2.13 6.55 5.59
CA ALA A 150 -2.64 7.74 4.95
C ALA A 150 -1.48 8.57 4.37
N VAL A 151 -1.55 8.88 3.09
CA VAL A 151 -0.52 9.63 2.36
C VAL A 151 -1.12 10.93 1.84
N ASP A 152 -0.56 12.05 2.23
CA ASP A 152 -0.85 13.37 1.69
C ASP A 152 0.32 13.75 0.76
N ALA A 153 0.19 13.39 -0.51
CA ALA A 153 1.22 13.66 -1.50
C ALA A 153 1.32 15.14 -1.86
N ASP A 154 0.25 15.91 -1.66
CA ASP A 154 0.25 17.35 -1.91
C ASP A 154 1.19 18.09 -0.93
N ASN A 155 1.29 17.59 0.30
CA ASN A 155 2.11 18.18 1.35
C ASN A 155 3.32 17.30 1.75
N GLY A 156 3.56 16.21 1.03
CA GLY A 156 4.67 15.30 1.28
C GLY A 156 4.62 14.61 2.65
N LYS A 157 3.43 14.27 3.15
CA LYS A 157 3.24 13.72 4.50
C LYS A 157 2.73 12.28 4.46
N ILE A 158 3.14 11.47 5.45
CA ILE A 158 2.61 10.13 5.66
C ILE A 158 2.29 9.90 7.13
N TYR A 159 1.22 9.16 7.36
CA TYR A 159 0.68 8.83 8.67
C TYR A 159 0.46 7.34 8.76
N PHE A 160 0.79 6.75 9.90
CA PHE A 160 0.60 5.34 10.18
C PHE A 160 -0.37 5.16 11.33
N GLY A 161 -1.25 4.18 11.18
CA GLY A 161 -2.19 3.76 12.20
C GLY A 161 -2.21 2.25 12.35
N ARG A 162 -2.81 1.78 13.42
CA ARG A 162 -3.00 0.37 13.72
C ARG A 162 -4.33 0.14 14.42
N ASP A 163 -5.12 -0.79 13.89
CA ASP A 163 -6.38 -1.25 14.48
C ASP A 163 -7.32 -0.09 14.89
N GLY A 164 -7.46 0.91 14.01
CA GLY A 164 -8.33 2.07 14.19
C GLY A 164 -7.71 3.25 14.94
N ILE A 165 -6.46 3.15 15.38
CA ILE A 165 -5.78 4.20 16.14
C ILE A 165 -4.62 4.76 15.32
N TRP A 166 -4.61 6.06 15.08
CA TRP A 166 -3.45 6.76 14.52
C TRP A 166 -2.33 6.83 15.56
N LEU A 167 -1.13 6.42 15.15
CA LEU A 167 0.01 6.27 16.05
C LEU A 167 0.66 7.63 16.34
N ASN A 168 1.34 7.71 17.50
CA ASN A 168 2.10 8.89 17.93
C ASN A 168 1.30 10.21 17.88
N GLY A 169 -0.01 10.16 18.17
CA GLY A 169 -0.88 11.34 18.11
C GLY A 169 -1.10 11.92 16.71
N ALA A 170 -0.83 11.14 15.67
CA ALA A 170 -1.03 11.55 14.29
C ALA A 170 -2.50 11.88 14.02
N ASN A 171 -2.73 12.93 13.24
CA ASN A 171 -4.06 13.35 12.80
C ASN A 171 -4.03 13.69 11.30
N PRO A 172 -4.22 12.69 10.43
CA PRO A 172 -4.14 12.91 8.99
C PRO A 172 -5.18 13.89 8.47
N GLU A 173 -6.37 13.92 9.05
CA GLU A 173 -7.47 14.79 8.64
C GLU A 173 -7.09 16.27 8.75
N HIS A 174 -6.40 16.65 9.82
CA HIS A 174 -5.94 18.01 10.07
C HIS A 174 -4.48 18.25 9.64
N GLY A 175 -3.81 17.22 9.14
CA GLY A 175 -2.41 17.34 8.71
C GLY A 175 -1.39 17.44 9.85
N GLU A 176 -1.77 17.00 11.06
CA GLU A 176 -0.98 17.15 12.29
C GLU A 176 -0.17 15.87 12.58
N ASN A 177 1.00 16.06 13.16
CA ASN A 177 1.91 14.99 13.64
C ASN A 177 2.15 13.87 12.60
N PRO A 178 2.56 14.18 11.35
CA PRO A 178 2.93 13.17 10.40
C PRO A 178 4.17 12.41 10.90
N HIS A 179 4.27 11.13 10.54
CA HIS A 179 5.47 10.35 10.86
C HIS A 179 6.66 10.78 10.00
N TYR A 180 6.38 11.19 8.77
CA TYR A 180 7.33 11.85 7.89
C TYR A 180 6.62 12.97 7.12
N SER A 181 7.38 14.06 6.84
CA SER A 181 6.92 15.24 6.10
C SER A 181 7.88 15.63 4.97
N ASN A 182 8.64 14.65 4.49
CA ASN A 182 9.65 14.84 3.45
C ASN A 182 9.45 13.88 2.27
N LEU A 183 8.22 13.45 2.02
CA LEU A 183 7.91 12.65 0.85
C LEU A 183 8.02 13.53 -0.41
N PHE A 184 8.55 12.97 -1.47
CA PHE A 184 8.75 13.66 -2.73
C PHE A 184 8.61 12.73 -3.93
N GLY A 185 8.46 13.29 -5.11
CA GLY A 185 8.44 12.55 -6.37
C GLY A 185 7.15 11.75 -6.57
N ARG A 186 7.23 10.74 -7.40
CA ARG A 186 6.13 9.86 -7.71
C ARG A 186 6.13 8.67 -6.74
N LEU A 187 5.09 8.60 -5.93
CA LEU A 187 4.96 7.62 -4.84
C LEU A 187 4.14 6.43 -5.28
N ALA A 188 4.54 5.24 -4.88
CA ALA A 188 3.75 4.01 -5.01
C ALA A 188 3.66 3.27 -3.67
N PRO A 189 2.55 2.57 -3.39
CA PRO A 189 2.47 1.69 -2.24
C PRO A 189 3.50 0.58 -2.33
N VAL A 190 3.99 0.15 -1.17
CA VAL A 190 4.98 -0.91 -1.10
C VAL A 190 4.75 -1.79 0.13
N LEU A 191 4.93 -3.08 -0.06
CA LEU A 191 5.08 -4.05 1.01
C LEU A 191 6.51 -4.56 1.05
N GLY A 192 7.02 -4.80 2.23
CA GLY A 192 8.38 -5.29 2.40
C GLY A 192 8.57 -6.12 3.65
N ARG A 193 9.73 -6.74 3.73
CA ARG A 193 10.14 -7.47 4.92
C ARG A 193 11.64 -7.40 5.12
N ARG A 194 12.05 -7.63 6.34
CA ARG A 194 13.45 -7.74 6.73
C ARG A 194 13.92 -9.19 6.94
N SER A 195 13.05 -10.06 7.48
CA SER A 195 13.41 -11.46 7.77
C SER A 195 12.18 -12.32 8.05
N GLY A 196 12.32 -13.63 7.97
CA GLY A 196 11.28 -14.60 8.30
C GLY A 196 10.25 -14.81 7.18
N ASN A 197 9.29 -15.69 7.39
CA ASN A 197 8.16 -15.89 6.49
C ASN A 197 7.08 -14.87 6.85
N ASN A 198 6.59 -14.16 5.85
CA ASN A 198 5.54 -13.16 6.03
C ASN A 198 4.44 -13.37 5.01
N ALA A 199 3.21 -13.19 5.46
CA ALA A 199 2.03 -13.10 4.62
C ALA A 199 1.24 -11.86 5.02
N ALA A 200 0.76 -11.14 4.03
CA ALA A 200 -0.08 -9.98 4.24
C ALA A 200 -1.14 -9.87 3.15
N ARG A 201 -2.26 -9.27 3.49
CA ARG A 201 -3.28 -8.84 2.54
C ARG A 201 -3.29 -7.33 2.50
N ILE A 202 -3.44 -6.76 1.30
CA ILE A 202 -3.54 -5.33 1.11
C ILE A 202 -4.90 -4.96 0.56
N ASN A 203 -5.44 -3.84 1.03
CA ASN A 203 -6.68 -3.25 0.56
C ASN A 203 -6.42 -1.81 0.11
N PHE A 204 -6.53 -1.57 -1.18
CA PHE A 204 -6.40 -0.24 -1.78
C PHE A 204 -7.76 0.45 -2.01
N GLY A 205 -8.84 -0.19 -1.53
CA GLY A 205 -10.23 0.22 -1.70
C GLY A 205 -11.04 -0.72 -2.59
N GLN A 206 -10.44 -1.85 -3.06
CA GLN A 206 -11.14 -2.87 -3.82
C GLN A 206 -12.14 -3.68 -2.97
N SER A 207 -12.11 -3.54 -1.68
CA SER A 207 -13.11 -4.02 -0.72
C SER A 207 -13.32 -2.96 0.36
N PRO A 208 -14.41 -3.04 1.14
CA PRO A 208 -14.61 -2.11 2.24
C PRO A 208 -13.40 -2.06 3.16
N PHE A 209 -12.98 -0.87 3.52
CA PHE A 209 -11.96 -0.70 4.53
C PHE A 209 -12.47 -1.17 5.90
N ARG A 210 -11.58 -1.72 6.69
CA ARG A 210 -11.90 -2.09 8.06
C ARG A 210 -12.08 -0.87 8.95
N PHE A 211 -11.34 0.18 8.68
CA PHE A 211 -11.42 1.45 9.36
C PHE A 211 -11.70 2.58 8.35
N PRO A 212 -12.54 3.57 8.70
CA PRO A 212 -12.87 4.63 7.76
C PRO A 212 -11.61 5.44 7.39
N PRO A 213 -11.44 5.76 6.10
CA PRO A 213 -10.41 6.70 5.69
C PRO A 213 -10.60 8.06 6.37
N PRO A 214 -9.53 8.81 6.67
CA PRO A 214 -9.65 10.19 7.11
C PRO A 214 -10.38 11.04 6.06
N VAL A 215 -11.06 12.08 6.50
CA VAL A 215 -11.79 12.98 5.60
C VAL A 215 -10.84 13.54 4.52
N GLY A 216 -11.28 13.50 3.27
CA GLY A 216 -10.50 13.97 2.12
C GLY A 216 -9.53 12.94 1.53
N TYR A 217 -9.32 11.80 2.18
CA TYR A 217 -8.50 10.71 1.64
C TYR A 217 -9.32 9.78 0.75
N LYS A 218 -8.73 9.33 -0.34
CA LYS A 218 -9.35 8.51 -1.36
C LYS A 218 -8.68 7.15 -1.49
N THR A 219 -9.39 6.21 -2.10
CA THR A 219 -8.83 4.92 -2.51
C THR A 219 -7.77 5.10 -3.60
N ILE A 220 -6.86 4.14 -3.70
CA ILE A 220 -5.84 4.14 -4.76
C ILE A 220 -6.41 3.42 -5.98
N CYS A 221 -6.97 4.19 -6.90
CA CYS A 221 -7.50 3.69 -8.16
C CYS A 221 -7.27 4.71 -9.28
N SER A 222 -7.35 4.26 -10.52
CA SER A 222 -7.01 5.09 -11.69
C SER A 222 -7.82 6.39 -11.78
N SER A 223 -9.09 6.39 -11.37
CA SER A 223 -9.93 7.59 -11.41
C SER A 223 -9.64 8.61 -10.32
N ASN A 224 -9.14 8.15 -9.17
CA ASN A 224 -8.79 9.03 -8.06
C ASN A 224 -7.36 9.57 -8.17
N ILE A 225 -6.50 8.86 -8.89
CA ILE A 225 -5.16 9.34 -9.19
C ILE A 225 -5.30 10.42 -10.23
N LYS A 226 -5.08 11.67 -9.83
CA LYS A 226 -4.94 12.75 -10.79
C LYS A 226 -3.70 12.44 -11.61
N ALA A 227 -3.85 12.33 -12.92
CA ALA A 227 -2.72 12.40 -13.80
C ALA A 227 -1.91 13.62 -13.35
N ALA A 228 -0.69 13.43 -12.90
CA ALA A 228 0.26 14.51 -12.79
C ALA A 228 0.25 15.14 -14.16
N GLY A 229 -0.10 16.42 -14.23
CA GLY A 229 -0.33 17.10 -15.49
C GLY A 229 0.80 16.76 -16.47
N ILE A 230 0.44 15.91 -17.42
CA ILE A 230 1.17 15.71 -18.67
C ILE A 230 0.63 16.73 -19.65
#